data_de61b09b38759d339d4b6f3bb50735af
#
_entry.id   de61b09b38759d339d4b6f3bb50735af
#
_cell.length_a   1.000
_cell.length_b   1.000
_cell.length_c   1.000
_cell.angle_alpha   90.00
_cell.angle_beta   90.00
_cell.angle_gamma   90.00
#
_symmetry.space_group_name_H-M   'P 1'
#
loop_
_entity.id
_entity.type
_entity.pdbx_description
1 polymer ?
#
loop_
_entity_poly.entity_id
_entity_poly.type
_entity_poly.pdbx_seq_one_letter_code
_entity_poly.pdbx_strand_id
1 'polypeptide(L)'
;MIEKVYQFTDTNDFIMEKIIDDEHVNINHIVVAPGGSVPVHVANSHVYQIIVRGKISLRLEDEPVVRYPAGSIVAIPFNTKMDIRNESSETLEFFVVKAPNPRSMPATKKSSKKLCLWIV
;
A
#
# COMPACT_ATOMS: atom_id res chain seq x y z
N MET A 1 6.31 29.67 -6.27
CA MET A 1 5.57 28.55 -6.86
C MET A 1 4.30 28.28 -6.06
N ILE A 2 3.24 28.01 -6.75
CA ILE A 2 1.96 27.64 -6.11
C ILE A 2 1.97 26.16 -5.75
N GLU A 3 2.49 25.33 -6.65
CA GLU A 3 2.51 23.87 -6.46
C GLU A 3 3.61 23.43 -5.51
N LYS A 4 3.39 22.30 -4.88
CA LYS A 4 4.37 21.63 -4.02
C LYS A 4 4.73 20.31 -4.71
N VAL A 5 6.03 20.03 -4.83
CA VAL A 5 6.54 18.85 -5.54
C VAL A 5 7.12 17.86 -4.55
N TYR A 6 6.75 16.61 -4.69
CA TYR A 6 7.30 15.50 -3.91
C TYR A 6 8.06 14.57 -4.83
N GLN A 7 9.06 13.90 -4.29
CA GLN A 7 9.88 12.93 -5.03
C GLN A 7 9.73 11.57 -4.41
N PHE A 8 9.81 10.54 -5.23
CA PHE A 8 9.89 9.16 -4.74
C PHE A 8 11.14 8.48 -5.34
N THR A 9 11.59 7.43 -4.66
CA THR A 9 12.86 6.78 -4.98
C THR A 9 12.74 5.88 -6.20
N ASP A 10 13.66 6.00 -7.14
CA ASP A 10 13.79 5.09 -8.28
C ASP A 10 14.73 3.95 -7.86
N THR A 11 14.19 2.76 -7.64
CA THR A 11 14.93 1.61 -7.16
C THR A 11 14.25 0.31 -7.54
N ASN A 12 15.02 -0.77 -7.55
CA ASN A 12 14.48 -2.13 -7.65
C ASN A 12 14.53 -2.85 -6.30
N ASP A 13 15.11 -2.21 -5.30
CA ASP A 13 15.22 -2.79 -3.97
C ASP A 13 13.96 -2.52 -3.16
N PHE A 14 13.72 -3.35 -2.16
CA PHE A 14 12.57 -3.16 -1.28
C PHE A 14 12.62 -1.78 -0.62
N ILE A 15 11.52 -1.04 -0.72
CA ILE A 15 11.35 0.22 -0.04
C ILE A 15 9.88 0.42 0.31
N MET A 16 9.63 1.01 1.45
CA MET A 16 8.31 1.49 1.85
C MET A 16 8.52 2.90 2.37
N GLU A 17 8.15 3.89 1.57
CA GLU A 17 8.44 5.29 1.92
C GLU A 17 7.16 6.11 1.91
N LYS A 18 7.03 6.95 2.92
CA LYS A 18 5.92 7.88 3.05
C LYS A 18 6.25 9.13 2.25
N ILE A 19 5.49 9.41 1.21
CA ILE A 19 5.74 10.55 0.33
C ILE A 19 4.95 11.77 0.80
N ILE A 20 3.64 11.60 1.02
CA ILE A 20 2.75 12.68 1.45
C ILE A 20 2.02 12.22 2.69
N ASP A 21 2.03 13.06 3.72
CA ASP A 21 1.30 12.79 4.96
C ASP A 21 0.75 14.12 5.46
N ASP A 22 -0.41 14.51 4.92
CA ASP A 22 -1.07 15.75 5.28
C ASP A 22 -2.50 15.48 5.76
N GLU A 23 -3.28 16.54 6.01
CA GLU A 23 -4.63 16.39 6.57
C GLU A 23 -5.61 15.70 5.62
N HIS A 24 -5.32 15.69 4.33
CA HIS A 24 -6.24 15.16 3.31
C HIS A 24 -5.94 13.72 2.97
N VAL A 25 -4.67 13.39 2.78
CA VAL A 25 -4.25 12.09 2.26
C VAL A 25 -2.95 11.64 2.91
N ASN A 26 -2.72 10.34 2.81
CA ASN A 26 -1.44 9.72 3.08
C ASN A 26 -1.09 8.94 1.83
N ILE A 27 0.04 9.26 1.20
CA ILE A 27 0.49 8.60 -0.02
C ILE A 27 1.85 7.97 0.23
N ASN A 28 1.94 6.68 -0.04
CA ASN A 28 3.14 5.88 0.16
C ASN A 28 3.57 5.26 -1.15
N HIS A 29 4.87 5.09 -1.29
CA HIS A 29 5.50 4.44 -2.43
C HIS A 29 6.15 3.16 -1.96
N ILE A 30 5.85 2.05 -2.63
CA ILE A 30 6.33 0.73 -2.22
C ILE A 30 6.91 0.02 -3.43
N VAL A 31 8.12 -0.54 -3.24
CA VAL A 31 8.77 -1.42 -4.21
C VAL A 31 9.06 -2.74 -3.51
N VAL A 32 8.69 -3.83 -4.16
CA VAL A 32 8.88 -5.18 -3.63
C VAL A 32 9.64 -6.01 -4.66
N ALA A 33 10.80 -6.52 -4.27
CA ALA A 33 11.59 -7.39 -5.13
C ALA A 33 10.86 -8.71 -5.38
N PRO A 34 11.22 -9.45 -6.46
CA PRO A 34 10.64 -10.76 -6.70
C PRO A 34 10.76 -11.68 -5.48
N GLY A 35 9.68 -12.34 -5.11
CA GLY A 35 9.63 -13.21 -3.95
C GLY A 35 9.42 -12.50 -2.62
N GLY A 36 9.42 -11.17 -2.61
CA GLY A 36 9.21 -10.39 -1.40
C GLY A 36 7.76 -10.22 -1.03
N SER A 37 7.55 -9.64 0.13
CA SER A 37 6.19 -9.38 0.64
C SER A 37 6.18 -8.16 1.54
N VAL A 38 4.98 -7.62 1.74
CA VAL A 38 4.71 -6.60 2.75
C VAL A 38 4.12 -7.33 3.95
N PRO A 39 4.46 -6.95 5.20
CA PRO A 39 3.85 -7.59 6.37
C PRO A 39 2.32 -7.50 6.31
N VAL A 40 1.66 -8.59 6.70
CA VAL A 40 0.20 -8.66 6.74
C VAL A 40 -0.32 -7.59 7.71
N HIS A 41 -1.32 -6.84 7.26
CA HIS A 41 -1.89 -5.76 8.07
C HIS A 41 -3.33 -5.48 7.67
N VAL A 42 -3.97 -4.59 8.42
CA VAL A 42 -5.36 -4.20 8.19
C VAL A 42 -5.40 -2.77 7.65
N ALA A 43 -6.21 -2.55 6.63
CA ALA A 43 -6.36 -1.24 6.01
C ALA A 43 -6.86 -0.24 7.05
N ASN A 44 -6.06 0.79 7.34
CA ASN A 44 -6.34 1.79 8.36
C ASN A 44 -7.01 3.05 7.81
N SER A 45 -7.45 3.00 6.57
CA SER A 45 -8.25 4.01 5.90
C SER A 45 -8.91 3.37 4.67
N HIS A 46 -9.59 4.17 3.86
CA HIS A 46 -9.93 3.74 2.50
C HIS A 46 -8.65 3.79 1.68
N VAL A 47 -8.31 2.68 1.04
CA VAL A 47 -7.02 2.48 0.39
C VAL A 47 -7.22 2.30 -1.10
N TYR A 48 -6.38 2.99 -1.89
CA TYR A 48 -6.29 2.77 -3.33
C TYR A 48 -4.86 2.39 -3.64
N GLN A 49 -4.68 1.21 -4.19
CA GLN A 49 -3.37 0.73 -4.64
C GLN A 49 -3.24 0.96 -6.13
N ILE A 50 -2.25 1.74 -6.53
CA ILE A 50 -2.00 2.08 -7.94
C ILE A 50 -0.75 1.32 -8.37
N ILE A 51 -0.93 0.27 -9.16
CA ILE A 51 0.16 -0.59 -9.60
C ILE A 51 0.78 0.02 -10.85
N VAL A 52 2.06 0.39 -10.76
CA VAL A 52 2.76 1.07 -11.86
C VAL A 52 3.81 0.21 -12.52
N ARG A 53 4.25 -0.87 -11.85
CA ARG A 53 5.24 -1.77 -12.42
C ARG A 53 5.07 -3.17 -11.83
N GLY A 54 5.17 -4.19 -12.68
CA GLY A 54 5.07 -5.58 -12.22
C GLY A 54 3.64 -6.03 -11.98
N LYS A 55 3.48 -6.94 -11.03
CA LYS A 55 2.20 -7.55 -10.73
C LYS A 55 2.12 -7.81 -9.23
N ILE A 56 1.03 -7.36 -8.62
CA ILE A 56 0.78 -7.57 -7.19
C ILE A 56 -0.04 -8.84 -7.00
N SER A 57 0.35 -9.66 -6.02
CA SER A 57 -0.47 -10.78 -5.53
C SER A 57 -1.12 -10.33 -4.25
N LEU A 58 -2.44 -10.28 -4.23
CA LEU A 58 -3.21 -9.69 -3.15
C LEU A 58 -4.23 -10.68 -2.63
N ARG A 59 -4.22 -10.90 -1.33
CA ARG A 59 -5.26 -11.65 -0.64
C ARG A 59 -5.92 -10.77 0.38
N LEU A 60 -7.23 -10.61 0.25
CA LEU A 60 -8.05 -9.81 1.17
C LEU A 60 -8.87 -10.75 2.04
N GLU A 61 -8.76 -10.61 3.36
CA GLU A 61 -9.42 -11.48 4.33
C GLU A 61 -9.05 -12.94 4.02
N ASP A 62 -10.02 -13.83 3.97
CA ASP A 62 -9.80 -15.24 3.65
C ASP A 62 -10.16 -15.58 2.20
N GLU A 63 -10.29 -14.57 1.36
CA GLU A 63 -10.60 -14.77 -0.06
C GLU A 63 -9.39 -15.32 -0.83
N PRO A 64 -9.61 -15.90 -2.02
CA PRO A 64 -8.48 -16.37 -2.83
C PRO A 64 -7.55 -15.24 -3.25
N VAL A 65 -6.27 -15.59 -3.46
CA VAL A 65 -5.28 -14.65 -3.99
C VAL A 65 -5.68 -14.25 -5.41
N VAL A 66 -5.63 -12.95 -5.67
CA VAL A 66 -5.85 -12.40 -7.03
C VAL A 66 -4.63 -11.59 -7.40
N ARG A 67 -4.22 -11.67 -8.66
CA ARG A 67 -3.08 -10.92 -9.19
C ARG A 67 -3.56 -9.79 -10.06
N TYR A 68 -2.97 -8.61 -9.86
CA TYR A 68 -3.31 -7.42 -10.63
C TYR A 68 -2.05 -6.86 -11.28
N PRO A 69 -2.06 -6.63 -12.60
CA PRO A 69 -0.89 -6.11 -13.32
C PRO A 69 -0.77 -4.60 -13.19
N ALA A 70 0.37 -4.07 -13.65
CA ALA A 70 0.57 -2.64 -13.80
C ALA A 70 -0.57 -2.04 -14.63
N GLY A 71 -1.00 -0.85 -14.26
CA GLY A 71 -2.15 -0.18 -14.86
C GLY A 71 -3.44 -0.43 -14.11
N SER A 72 -3.42 -1.24 -13.06
CA SER A 72 -4.59 -1.49 -12.21
C SER A 72 -4.63 -0.52 -11.05
N ILE A 73 -5.85 -0.13 -10.65
CA ILE A 73 -6.09 0.57 -9.39
C ILE A 73 -7.05 -0.31 -8.58
N VAL A 74 -6.61 -0.72 -7.40
CA VAL A 74 -7.40 -1.60 -6.55
C VAL A 74 -7.88 -0.80 -5.34
N ALA A 75 -9.19 -0.69 -5.17
CA ALA A 75 -9.80 -0.02 -4.03
C ALA A 75 -10.07 -1.05 -2.93
N ILE A 76 -9.57 -0.78 -1.74
CA ILE A 76 -9.70 -1.68 -0.59
C ILE A 76 -10.38 -0.93 0.54
N PRO A 77 -11.51 -1.45 1.04
CA PRO A 77 -12.25 -0.78 2.12
C PRO A 77 -11.46 -0.71 3.42
N PHE A 78 -11.77 0.31 4.21
CA PHE A 78 -11.28 0.42 5.58
C PHE A 78 -11.54 -0.88 6.36
N ASN A 79 -10.56 -1.26 7.19
CA ASN A 79 -10.69 -2.39 8.12
C ASN A 79 -10.64 -3.77 7.43
N THR A 80 -10.04 -3.84 6.25
CA THR A 80 -9.83 -5.08 5.51
C THR A 80 -8.41 -5.60 5.75
N LYS A 81 -8.28 -6.88 6.09
CA LYS A 81 -6.98 -7.53 6.24
C LYS A 81 -6.38 -7.76 4.86
N MET A 82 -5.11 -7.39 4.70
CA MET A 82 -4.39 -7.47 3.43
C MET A 82 -3.12 -8.30 3.57
N ASP A 83 -2.90 -9.21 2.63
CA ASP A 83 -1.67 -9.94 2.45
C ASP A 83 -1.15 -9.61 1.05
N ILE A 84 -0.04 -8.88 0.98
CA ILE A 84 0.52 -8.35 -0.26
C ILE A 84 1.85 -9.02 -0.53
N ARG A 85 1.98 -9.63 -1.70
CA ARG A 85 3.20 -10.34 -2.10
C ARG A 85 3.56 -10.05 -3.55
N ASN A 86 4.84 -10.21 -3.84
CA ASN A 86 5.33 -10.25 -5.21
C ASN A 86 5.75 -11.69 -5.54
N GLU A 87 4.84 -12.44 -6.14
CA GLU A 87 5.06 -13.84 -6.52
C GLU A 87 5.51 -13.96 -7.98
N SER A 88 5.84 -12.83 -8.61
CA SER A 88 6.31 -12.81 -9.99
C SER A 88 7.84 -12.75 -10.04
N SER A 89 8.39 -12.85 -11.27
CA SER A 89 9.83 -12.72 -11.50
C SER A 89 10.27 -11.27 -11.75
N GLU A 90 9.34 -10.32 -11.73
CA GLU A 90 9.62 -8.92 -11.98
C GLU A 90 9.46 -8.10 -10.71
N THR A 91 10.12 -6.94 -10.65
CA THR A 91 9.95 -6.00 -9.55
C THR A 91 8.53 -5.45 -9.56
N LEU A 92 7.93 -5.40 -8.39
CA LEU A 92 6.61 -4.79 -8.17
C LEU A 92 6.80 -3.38 -7.62
N GLU A 93 6.11 -2.42 -8.22
CA GLU A 93 6.09 -1.05 -7.72
C GLU A 93 4.66 -0.53 -7.73
N PHE A 94 4.24 0.04 -6.60
CA PHE A 94 2.89 0.60 -6.49
C PHE A 94 2.85 1.73 -5.48
N PHE A 95 1.82 2.56 -5.64
CA PHE A 95 1.51 3.62 -4.68
C PHE A 95 0.28 3.23 -3.90
N VAL A 96 0.27 3.64 -2.64
CA VAL A 96 -0.88 3.46 -1.75
C VAL A 96 -1.40 4.84 -1.38
N VAL A 97 -2.64 5.13 -1.79
CA VAL A 97 -3.31 6.37 -1.43
C VAL A 97 -4.32 6.04 -0.34
N LYS A 98 -4.16 6.67 0.82
CA LYS A 98 -5.09 6.54 1.94
C LYS A 98 -5.86 7.86 2.08
N ALA A 99 -7.16 7.81 1.91
CA ALA A 99 -8.02 8.97 1.98
C ALA A 99 -9.31 8.62 2.71
N PRO A 100 -9.56 9.26 3.87
CA PRO A 100 -8.77 10.30 4.51
C PRO A 100 -7.47 9.76 5.11
N ASN A 101 -6.65 10.67 5.63
CA ASN A 101 -5.46 10.27 6.36
C ASN A 101 -5.86 9.34 7.51
N PRO A 102 -5.12 8.24 7.75
CA PRO A 102 -5.47 7.29 8.82
C PRO A 102 -5.65 7.91 10.20
N ARG A 103 -5.01 9.06 10.47
CA ARG A 103 -5.18 9.79 11.73
C ARG A 103 -6.62 10.19 11.99
N SER A 104 -7.42 10.34 10.93
CA SER A 104 -8.82 10.73 11.01
C SER A 104 -9.77 9.54 11.12
N MET A 105 -9.25 8.33 11.09
CA MET A 105 -10.05 7.10 11.07
C MET A 105 -10.12 6.47 12.46
N PRO A 106 -11.19 5.70 12.74
CA PRO A 106 -11.27 4.94 13.98
C PRO A 106 -10.26 3.77 13.98
N ALA A 107 -10.14 3.10 15.13
CA ALA A 107 -9.28 1.94 15.25
C ALA A 107 -9.77 0.79 14.37
N THR A 108 -8.84 -0.05 13.92
CA THR A 108 -9.16 -1.22 13.12
C THR A 108 -9.51 -2.43 13.98
N LYS A 109 -10.15 -3.42 13.40
CA LYS A 109 -10.53 -4.65 14.08
C LYS A 109 -9.33 -5.46 14.59
N LYS A 110 -8.19 -5.30 13.96
CA LYS A 110 -6.93 -5.99 14.33
C LYS A 110 -6.01 -5.03 15.05
N SER A 111 -6.54 -4.20 15.94
CA SER A 111 -5.83 -3.07 16.52
C SER A 111 -4.63 -3.46 17.37
N SER A 112 -3.68 -4.13 16.77
CA SER A 112 -2.32 -4.00 17.21
C SER A 112 -1.89 -2.63 16.72
N LYS A 113 -1.87 -1.65 17.59
CA LYS A 113 -1.41 -0.31 17.24
C LYS A 113 -0.01 -0.34 16.66
N LYS A 114 0.82 -1.26 17.13
CA LYS A 114 2.15 -1.45 16.58
C LYS A 114 2.11 -1.85 15.11
N LEU A 115 1.25 -2.80 14.77
CA LEU A 115 1.14 -3.26 13.38
C LEU A 115 0.66 -2.14 12.48
N CYS A 116 -0.34 -1.38 12.92
CA CYS A 116 -0.89 -0.28 12.12
C CYS A 116 0.07 0.89 11.95
N LEU A 117 0.99 1.10 12.91
CA LEU A 117 1.98 2.18 12.82
C LEU A 117 3.14 1.84 11.90
N TRP A 118 3.44 0.58 11.70
CA TRP A 118 4.56 0.11 10.90
C TRP A 118 4.29 0.22 9.41
N ILE A 119 3.04 0.16 9.01
CA ILE A 119 2.65 0.07 7.62
C ILE A 119 2.26 1.45 7.13
N VAL A 120 2.93 1.85 6.10
CA VAL A 120 2.63 3.12 5.45
C VAL A 120 1.25 3.13 4.81
#